data_3127776101edd2ded8e2056084887f50
#
_entry.id   3127776101edd2ded8e2056084887f50
#
_cell.length_a   1.000
_cell.length_b   1.000
_cell.length_c   1.000
_cell.angle_alpha   90.00
_cell.angle_beta   90.00
_cell.angle_gamma   90.00
#
_symmetry.space_group_name_H-M   'P 1'
#
loop_
_entity.id
_entity.type
_entity.pdbx_description
1 polymer ?
#
loop_
_entity_poly.entity_id
_entity_poly.type
_entity_poly.pdbx_seq_one_letter_code
_entity_poly.pdbx_strand_id
1 'polypeptide(L)'
;FPNATSILDGIEEIVNNAGGKMFFSESGDFSNEVDIVVAVYGEDPYAEFQGDRENLDFISNEFDTNILKNYRNQGIPVVSVFLSGRPMWTNPEINNSDAFIAAWLPGSEGGGIADLLFRVDPTYDFTGRLSFNWPSKAIVSESNEKLFELGYGLSYDNNLTVDLLPEDSGIENSGLASTGQFYSKGAAVPPWKLWLISGDLEKQIASFPTSVGGLIISKTDHLAQEDALRINWTKGDETRYQ
;
A
#
# COMPACT_ATOMS: atom_id res chain seq x y z
N PHE A 1 13.72 -16.36 5.06
CA PHE A 1 13.77 -17.55 4.19
C PHE A 1 15.18 -17.64 3.59
N PRO A 2 15.89 -18.79 3.71
CA PRO A 2 17.16 -18.96 3.05
C PRO A 2 17.00 -18.82 1.53
N ASN A 3 17.92 -18.08 0.89
CA ASN A 3 17.94 -17.80 -0.55
C ASN A 3 16.78 -16.94 -1.10
N ALA A 4 16.02 -16.28 -0.25
CA ALA A 4 15.09 -15.27 -0.70
C ALA A 4 15.82 -13.95 -0.95
N THR A 5 15.45 -13.24 -2.02
CA THR A 5 15.93 -11.90 -2.32
C THR A 5 14.75 -10.94 -2.23
N SER A 6 14.85 -9.90 -1.41
CA SER A 6 13.84 -8.84 -1.39
C SER A 6 14.01 -7.93 -2.62
N ILE A 7 12.98 -7.14 -2.93
CA ILE A 7 13.08 -6.12 -3.99
C ILE A 7 14.18 -5.11 -3.63
N LEU A 8 14.29 -4.74 -2.35
CA LEU A 8 15.30 -3.83 -1.84
C LEU A 8 16.71 -4.37 -2.08
N ASP A 9 16.97 -5.62 -1.66
CA ASP A 9 18.29 -6.26 -1.84
C ASP A 9 18.66 -6.34 -3.32
N GLY A 10 17.72 -6.71 -4.19
CA GLY A 10 17.95 -6.77 -5.64
C GLY A 10 18.30 -5.41 -6.25
N ILE A 11 17.58 -4.35 -5.87
CA ILE A 11 17.89 -2.98 -6.31
C ILE A 11 19.25 -2.53 -5.80
N GLU A 12 19.54 -2.77 -4.51
CA GLU A 12 20.81 -2.38 -3.90
C GLU A 12 22.00 -3.05 -4.59
N GLU A 13 21.91 -4.35 -4.85
CA GLU A 13 22.95 -5.10 -5.55
C GLU A 13 23.24 -4.52 -6.95
N ILE A 14 22.19 -4.27 -7.75
CA ILE A 14 22.35 -3.78 -9.11
C ILE A 14 22.92 -2.36 -9.11
N VAL A 15 22.38 -1.46 -8.28
CA VAL A 15 22.83 -0.06 -8.21
C VAL A 15 24.28 0.02 -7.75
N ASN A 16 24.68 -0.75 -6.72
CA ASN A 16 26.05 -0.78 -6.24
C ASN A 16 27.01 -1.33 -7.29
N ASN A 17 26.64 -2.41 -7.99
CA ASN A 17 27.45 -3.00 -9.06
C ASN A 17 27.64 -2.04 -10.24
N ALA A 18 26.68 -1.18 -10.51
CA ALA A 18 26.76 -0.13 -11.53
C ALA A 18 27.52 1.13 -11.05
N GLY A 19 27.99 1.17 -9.81
CA GLY A 19 28.68 2.34 -9.23
C GLY A 19 27.74 3.49 -8.84
N GLY A 20 26.43 3.24 -8.76
CA GLY A 20 25.43 4.15 -8.26
C GLY A 20 25.40 4.24 -6.73
N LYS A 21 24.46 5.02 -6.21
CA LYS A 21 24.17 5.11 -4.78
C LYS A 21 22.69 4.89 -4.56
N MET A 22 22.36 4.07 -3.57
CA MET A 22 21.00 3.85 -3.14
C MET A 22 20.78 4.44 -1.74
N PHE A 23 19.61 5.01 -1.53
CA PHE A 23 19.13 5.45 -0.23
C PHE A 23 17.78 4.77 0.03
N PHE A 24 17.60 4.25 1.22
CA PHE A 24 16.35 3.62 1.64
C PHE A 24 15.65 4.47 2.72
N SER A 25 14.34 4.62 2.59
CA SER A 25 13.50 5.28 3.58
C SER A 25 12.14 4.61 3.64
N GLU A 26 11.72 4.18 4.82
CA GLU A 26 10.38 3.64 5.05
C GLU A 26 9.30 4.74 5.00
N SER A 27 9.65 5.96 5.42
CA SER A 27 8.74 7.11 5.41
C SER A 27 8.68 7.83 4.07
N GLY A 28 9.55 7.48 3.13
CA GLY A 28 9.71 8.20 1.87
C GLY A 28 10.41 9.56 2.00
N ASP A 29 10.98 9.89 3.16
CA ASP A 29 11.72 11.13 3.36
C ASP A 29 13.21 10.93 3.07
N PHE A 30 13.76 11.77 2.22
CA PHE A 30 15.19 11.78 1.91
C PHE A 30 15.76 13.19 2.12
N SER A 31 16.93 13.25 2.73
CA SER A 31 17.73 14.48 2.87
C SER A 31 18.74 14.65 1.73
N ASN A 32 18.91 13.65 0.89
CA ASN A 32 19.87 13.64 -0.23
C ASN A 32 19.15 13.98 -1.53
N GLU A 33 19.90 14.56 -2.47
CA GLU A 33 19.43 14.64 -3.86
C GLU A 33 19.38 13.23 -4.46
N VAL A 34 18.26 12.92 -5.13
CA VAL A 34 18.03 11.65 -5.80
C VAL A 34 17.62 11.91 -7.25
N ASP A 35 18.10 11.07 -8.16
CA ASP A 35 17.78 11.18 -9.58
C ASP A 35 16.44 10.53 -9.92
N ILE A 36 16.02 9.54 -9.14
CA ILE A 36 14.80 8.75 -9.33
C ILE A 36 14.34 8.16 -8.00
N VAL A 37 13.04 8.02 -7.84
CA VAL A 37 12.42 7.32 -6.72
C VAL A 37 11.77 6.03 -7.20
N VAL A 38 12.09 4.91 -6.56
CA VAL A 38 11.36 3.65 -6.70
C VAL A 38 10.52 3.45 -5.45
N ALA A 39 9.22 3.62 -5.56
CA ALA A 39 8.28 3.45 -4.47
C ALA A 39 7.68 2.05 -4.51
N VAL A 40 7.97 1.24 -3.49
CA VAL A 40 7.45 -0.13 -3.35
C VAL A 40 6.41 -0.13 -2.25
N TYR A 41 5.18 -0.44 -2.60
CA TYR A 41 4.03 -0.43 -1.69
C TYR A 41 2.94 -1.39 -2.18
N GLY A 42 1.95 -1.67 -1.35
CA GLY A 42 0.89 -2.58 -1.75
C GLY A 42 -0.20 -2.78 -0.70
N GLU A 43 -1.03 -3.79 -0.91
CA GLU A 43 -2.02 -4.21 0.07
C GLU A 43 -1.34 -4.75 1.33
N ASP A 44 -1.96 -4.48 2.49
CA ASP A 44 -1.59 -5.16 3.72
C ASP A 44 -1.80 -6.68 3.55
N PRO A 45 -0.90 -7.53 4.10
CA PRO A 45 -1.07 -8.97 4.02
C PRO A 45 -2.40 -9.42 4.62
N TYR A 46 -3.07 -10.33 3.94
CA TYR A 46 -4.33 -10.89 4.40
C TYR A 46 -4.36 -12.42 4.24
N ALA A 47 -5.13 -13.05 5.11
CA ALA A 47 -5.45 -14.47 5.03
C ALA A 47 -6.91 -14.66 4.61
N GLU A 48 -7.37 -15.91 4.61
CA GLU A 48 -8.76 -16.28 4.33
C GLU A 48 -9.75 -15.44 5.15
N PHE A 49 -10.82 -14.99 4.51
CA PHE A 49 -11.86 -14.07 5.01
C PHE A 49 -11.39 -12.62 5.27
N GLN A 50 -10.18 -12.39 5.71
CA GLN A 50 -9.66 -11.03 5.92
C GLN A 50 -9.44 -10.27 4.60
N GLY A 51 -9.25 -11.01 3.51
CA GLY A 51 -9.11 -10.47 2.17
C GLY A 51 -10.43 -10.09 1.49
N ASP A 52 -11.59 -10.46 2.06
CA ASP A 52 -12.89 -10.12 1.49
C ASP A 52 -13.15 -8.63 1.63
N ARG A 53 -13.50 -7.98 0.51
CA ARG A 53 -13.69 -6.53 0.44
C ARG A 53 -14.96 -6.19 -0.31
N GLU A 54 -15.66 -5.16 0.17
CA GLU A 54 -16.84 -4.61 -0.48
C GLU A 54 -16.50 -3.77 -1.72
N ASN A 55 -15.28 -3.28 -1.79
CA ASN A 55 -14.77 -2.47 -2.88
C ASN A 55 -13.29 -2.74 -3.17
N LEU A 56 -12.79 -2.20 -4.28
CA LEU A 56 -11.41 -2.36 -4.75
C LEU A 56 -10.55 -1.11 -4.53
N ASP A 57 -10.97 -0.20 -3.64
CA ASP A 57 -10.18 0.98 -3.33
C ASP A 57 -8.86 0.60 -2.67
N PHE A 58 -7.76 1.16 -3.17
CA PHE A 58 -6.47 0.97 -2.52
C PHE A 58 -6.37 1.91 -1.32
N ILE A 59 -6.40 1.33 -0.14
CA ILE A 59 -6.19 2.03 1.13
C ILE A 59 -5.08 1.31 1.87
N SER A 60 -4.00 2.00 2.14
CA SER A 60 -2.90 1.52 2.98
C SER A 60 -2.79 2.36 4.25
N ASN A 61 -2.52 1.70 5.37
CA ASN A 61 -2.24 2.39 6.62
C ASN A 61 -0.78 2.85 6.71
N GLU A 62 0.09 2.29 5.88
CA GLU A 62 1.54 2.51 5.91
C GLU A 62 2.04 3.39 4.77
N PHE A 63 1.23 3.56 3.71
CA PHE A 63 1.63 4.31 2.52
C PHE A 63 0.71 5.50 2.27
N ASP A 64 1.31 6.69 2.12
CA ASP A 64 0.62 7.93 1.74
C ASP A 64 0.96 8.29 0.29
N THR A 65 -0.03 8.24 -0.60
CA THR A 65 0.10 8.60 -2.02
C THR A 65 0.65 10.02 -2.22
N ASN A 66 0.50 10.93 -1.25
CA ASN A 66 1.09 12.26 -1.34
C ASN A 66 2.62 12.23 -1.43
N ILE A 67 3.28 11.18 -0.99
CA ILE A 67 4.73 10.99 -1.14
C ILE A 67 5.11 11.01 -2.63
N LEU A 68 4.39 10.26 -3.47
CA LEU A 68 4.63 10.22 -4.92
C LEU A 68 4.45 11.60 -5.54
N LYS A 69 3.35 12.27 -5.20
CA LYS A 69 3.03 13.62 -5.67
C LYS A 69 4.10 14.64 -5.29
N ASN A 70 4.65 14.54 -4.08
CA ASN A 70 5.68 15.44 -3.60
C ASN A 70 6.97 15.31 -4.43
N TYR A 71 7.40 14.10 -4.78
CA TYR A 71 8.57 13.90 -5.63
C TYR A 71 8.34 14.38 -7.06
N ARG A 72 7.20 14.06 -7.66
CA ARG A 72 6.86 14.55 -8.99
C ARG A 72 6.82 16.09 -9.07
N ASN A 73 6.29 16.74 -8.05
CA ASN A 73 6.28 18.21 -7.97
C ASN A 73 7.69 18.81 -7.89
N GLN A 74 8.68 18.07 -7.44
CA GLN A 74 10.09 18.44 -7.43
C GLN A 74 10.79 18.12 -8.77
N GLY A 75 10.09 17.51 -9.72
CA GLY A 75 10.64 17.08 -11.01
C GLY A 75 11.45 15.78 -10.92
N ILE A 76 11.32 15.03 -9.84
CA ILE A 76 11.99 13.74 -9.64
C ILE A 76 11.09 12.64 -10.20
N PRO A 77 11.58 11.83 -11.16
CA PRO A 77 10.81 10.70 -11.69
C PRO A 77 10.46 9.69 -10.62
N VAL A 78 9.23 9.16 -10.70
CA VAL A 78 8.70 8.18 -9.76
C VAL A 78 8.32 6.90 -10.50
N VAL A 79 8.90 5.78 -10.06
CA VAL A 79 8.52 4.43 -10.47
C VAL A 79 7.79 3.75 -9.33
N SER A 80 6.54 3.42 -9.51
CA SER A 80 5.74 2.66 -8.54
C SER A 80 5.80 1.17 -8.83
N VAL A 81 6.09 0.39 -7.79
CA VAL A 81 6.03 -1.08 -7.78
C VAL A 81 4.94 -1.48 -6.81
N PHE A 82 3.79 -1.82 -7.34
CA PHE A 82 2.58 -2.11 -6.57
C PHE A 82 2.43 -3.61 -6.32
N LEU A 83 2.34 -3.99 -5.05
CA LEU A 83 2.19 -5.36 -4.59
C LEU A 83 0.75 -5.62 -4.18
N SER A 84 0.09 -6.55 -4.83
CA SER A 84 -1.29 -6.91 -4.48
C SER A 84 -1.66 -8.32 -4.97
N GLY A 85 -2.63 -8.93 -4.31
CA GLY A 85 -3.20 -10.21 -4.74
C GLY A 85 -4.33 -10.07 -5.76
N ARG A 86 -4.71 -8.84 -6.15
CA ARG A 86 -5.85 -8.54 -7.01
C ARG A 86 -5.68 -7.21 -7.76
N PRO A 87 -6.37 -6.98 -8.88
CA PRO A 87 -6.51 -5.64 -9.44
C PRO A 87 -7.25 -4.72 -8.46
N MET A 88 -6.74 -3.51 -8.27
CA MET A 88 -7.33 -2.50 -7.39
C MET A 88 -7.47 -1.17 -8.09
N TRP A 89 -8.37 -0.33 -7.61
CA TRP A 89 -8.46 1.03 -8.08
C TRP A 89 -7.29 1.84 -7.49
N THR A 90 -6.38 2.22 -8.36
CA THR A 90 -5.11 2.89 -8.06
C THR A 90 -4.87 4.09 -8.97
N ASN A 91 -5.95 4.76 -9.40
CA ASN A 91 -5.82 5.88 -10.33
C ASN A 91 -4.96 7.02 -9.77
N PRO A 92 -5.06 7.40 -8.48
CA PRO A 92 -4.18 8.41 -7.90
C PRO A 92 -2.70 8.00 -7.92
N GLU A 93 -2.38 6.74 -7.64
CA GLU A 93 -1.03 6.21 -7.65
C GLU A 93 -0.45 6.19 -9.07
N ILE A 94 -1.24 5.76 -10.06
CA ILE A 94 -0.84 5.76 -11.47
C ILE A 94 -0.59 7.21 -11.93
N ASN A 95 -1.49 8.14 -11.62
CA ASN A 95 -1.35 9.56 -11.98
C ASN A 95 -0.10 10.22 -11.39
N ASN A 96 0.33 9.77 -10.22
CA ASN A 96 1.49 10.29 -9.51
C ASN A 96 2.77 9.46 -9.74
N SER A 97 2.80 8.63 -10.78
CA SER A 97 3.94 7.83 -11.20
C SER A 97 4.30 8.12 -12.65
N ASP A 98 5.59 8.08 -12.99
CA ASP A 98 6.07 8.10 -14.36
C ASP A 98 6.08 6.70 -14.98
N ALA A 99 6.18 5.67 -14.13
CA ALA A 99 5.92 4.28 -14.47
C ALA A 99 5.21 3.58 -13.32
N PHE A 100 4.23 2.72 -13.65
CA PHE A 100 3.49 1.92 -12.67
C PHE A 100 3.56 0.44 -13.03
N ILE A 101 4.02 -0.38 -12.08
CA ILE A 101 4.23 -1.80 -12.25
C ILE A 101 3.33 -2.56 -11.29
N ALA A 102 2.38 -3.32 -11.82
CA ALA A 102 1.61 -4.28 -11.05
C ALA A 102 2.46 -5.56 -10.88
N ALA A 103 3.18 -5.63 -9.76
CA ALA A 103 4.15 -6.70 -9.51
C ALA A 103 3.53 -7.94 -8.87
N TRP A 104 2.25 -7.88 -8.53
CA TRP A 104 1.52 -8.95 -7.84
C TRP A 104 2.20 -9.37 -6.53
N LEU A 105 2.47 -10.66 -6.36
CA LEU A 105 3.06 -11.24 -5.16
C LEU A 105 4.37 -11.97 -5.53
N PRO A 106 5.50 -11.28 -5.64
CA PRO A 106 6.76 -11.86 -6.10
C PRO A 106 7.39 -12.86 -5.11
N GLY A 107 6.91 -12.91 -3.86
CA GLY A 107 7.40 -13.82 -2.85
C GLY A 107 8.90 -13.65 -2.57
N SER A 108 9.66 -14.74 -2.77
CA SER A 108 11.11 -14.78 -2.57
C SER A 108 11.94 -14.25 -3.74
N GLU A 109 11.30 -13.86 -4.83
CA GLU A 109 11.96 -13.54 -6.10
C GLU A 109 11.98 -12.03 -6.40
N GLY A 110 12.11 -11.20 -5.36
CA GLY A 110 12.15 -9.75 -5.50
C GLY A 110 13.30 -9.24 -6.38
N GLY A 111 14.40 -9.97 -6.47
CA GLY A 111 15.50 -9.68 -7.37
C GLY A 111 15.09 -9.65 -8.84
N GLY A 112 14.15 -10.51 -9.26
CA GLY A 112 13.65 -10.51 -10.65
C GLY A 112 12.91 -9.23 -11.03
N ILE A 113 12.30 -8.52 -10.07
CA ILE A 113 11.73 -7.19 -10.31
C ILE A 113 12.85 -6.18 -10.58
N ALA A 114 13.92 -6.22 -9.78
CA ALA A 114 15.06 -5.34 -9.98
C ALA A 114 15.75 -5.61 -11.33
N ASP A 115 15.91 -6.87 -11.73
CA ASP A 115 16.47 -7.25 -13.03
C ASP A 115 15.69 -6.62 -14.20
N LEU A 116 14.36 -6.60 -14.13
CA LEU A 116 13.50 -5.97 -15.12
C LEU A 116 13.59 -4.44 -15.07
N LEU A 117 13.54 -3.85 -13.87
CA LEU A 117 13.60 -2.40 -13.68
C LEU A 117 14.88 -1.79 -14.27
N PHE A 118 16.01 -2.45 -14.07
CA PHE A 118 17.31 -1.98 -14.55
C PHE A 118 17.72 -2.61 -15.89
N ARG A 119 16.89 -3.49 -16.43
CA ARG A 119 17.16 -4.19 -17.69
C ARG A 119 18.59 -4.74 -17.73
N VAL A 120 18.96 -5.49 -16.69
CA VAL A 120 20.33 -6.04 -16.51
C VAL A 120 20.78 -6.90 -17.68
N ASP A 121 19.84 -7.50 -18.41
CA ASP A 121 20.05 -8.12 -19.71
C ASP A 121 19.22 -7.37 -20.77
N PRO A 122 19.79 -6.99 -21.93
CA PRO A 122 19.05 -6.29 -22.98
C PRO A 122 17.82 -7.04 -23.53
N THR A 123 17.73 -8.35 -23.31
CA THR A 123 16.58 -9.16 -23.73
C THR A 123 15.44 -9.15 -22.72
N TYR A 124 15.67 -8.63 -21.50
CA TYR A 124 14.63 -8.55 -20.47
C TYR A 124 13.62 -7.46 -20.83
N ASP A 125 12.36 -7.81 -20.73
CA ASP A 125 11.25 -6.91 -20.97
C ASP A 125 10.03 -7.27 -20.12
N PHE A 126 9.13 -6.32 -19.93
CA PHE A 126 7.83 -6.54 -19.28
C PHE A 126 6.89 -7.27 -20.26
N THR A 127 6.88 -8.59 -20.18
CA THR A 127 6.06 -9.45 -21.04
C THR A 127 4.72 -9.84 -20.42
N GLY A 128 4.55 -9.57 -19.12
CA GLY A 128 3.32 -9.84 -18.38
C GLY A 128 2.11 -9.13 -18.99
N ARG A 129 0.95 -9.79 -18.94
CA ARG A 129 -0.32 -9.23 -19.40
C ARG A 129 -1.37 -9.45 -18.33
N LEU A 130 -2.30 -8.52 -18.20
CA LEU A 130 -3.38 -8.63 -17.24
C LEU A 130 -4.20 -9.90 -17.49
N SER A 131 -4.35 -10.71 -16.45
CA SER A 131 -5.25 -11.88 -16.44
C SER A 131 -6.70 -11.52 -16.09
N PHE A 132 -6.93 -10.28 -15.68
CA PHE A 132 -8.21 -9.70 -15.31
C PHE A 132 -8.28 -8.28 -15.85
N ASN A 133 -9.50 -7.72 -15.93
CA ASN A 133 -9.64 -6.30 -16.20
C ASN A 133 -9.21 -5.49 -15.00
N TRP A 134 -8.46 -4.40 -15.23
CA TRP A 134 -8.16 -3.43 -14.19
C TRP A 134 -9.36 -2.49 -14.00
N PRO A 135 -9.81 -2.21 -12.78
CA PRO A 135 -11.03 -1.44 -12.55
C PRO A 135 -10.80 0.05 -12.79
N SER A 136 -11.77 0.71 -13.45
CA SER A 136 -11.81 2.16 -13.57
C SER A 136 -12.34 2.86 -12.32
N LYS A 137 -13.09 2.12 -11.49
CA LYS A 137 -13.69 2.56 -10.23
C LYS A 137 -13.51 1.50 -9.16
N ALA A 138 -13.50 1.92 -7.90
CA ALA A 138 -13.34 1.03 -6.77
C ALA A 138 -14.59 0.18 -6.46
N ILE A 139 -15.77 0.60 -6.92
CA ILE A 139 -17.01 -0.14 -6.69
C ILE A 139 -17.04 -1.40 -7.55
N VAL A 140 -17.27 -2.56 -6.94
CA VAL A 140 -17.47 -3.82 -7.67
C VAL A 140 -18.89 -3.85 -8.24
N SER A 141 -19.01 -3.75 -9.55
CA SER A 141 -20.28 -3.80 -10.28
C SER A 141 -20.10 -4.55 -11.60
N GLU A 142 -21.11 -5.29 -12.04
CA GLU A 142 -21.09 -5.97 -13.34
C GLU A 142 -20.98 -5.00 -14.54
N SER A 143 -21.38 -3.74 -14.32
CA SER A 143 -21.35 -2.68 -15.33
C SER A 143 -20.08 -1.81 -15.28
N ASN A 144 -19.10 -2.15 -14.45
CA ASN A 144 -17.91 -1.32 -14.30
C ASN A 144 -17.16 -1.20 -15.63
N GLU A 145 -16.93 0.05 -16.00
CA GLU A 145 -15.99 0.38 -17.06
C GLU A 145 -14.60 -0.15 -16.67
N LYS A 146 -13.91 -0.70 -17.64
CA LYS A 146 -12.57 -1.23 -17.48
C LYS A 146 -11.59 -0.09 -17.72
N LEU A 147 -10.65 0.10 -16.82
CA LEU A 147 -9.54 1.02 -17.07
C LEU A 147 -8.56 0.41 -18.07
N PHE A 148 -8.14 -0.82 -17.78
CA PHE A 148 -7.34 -1.63 -18.69
C PHE A 148 -8.00 -3.00 -18.85
N GLU A 149 -8.08 -3.46 -20.09
CA GLU A 149 -8.73 -4.74 -20.41
C GLU A 149 -7.81 -5.94 -20.14
N LEU A 150 -8.41 -7.11 -20.04
CA LEU A 150 -7.72 -8.39 -20.11
C LEU A 150 -6.70 -8.40 -21.27
N GLY A 151 -5.47 -8.81 -20.97
CA GLY A 151 -4.39 -8.86 -21.95
C GLY A 151 -3.61 -7.53 -22.08
N TYR A 152 -4.03 -6.46 -21.39
CA TYR A 152 -3.27 -5.21 -21.39
C TYR A 152 -1.92 -5.39 -20.68
N GLY A 153 -0.91 -4.68 -21.16
CA GLY A 153 0.41 -4.57 -20.59
C GLY A 153 1.33 -3.82 -21.54
N LEU A 154 2.17 -2.98 -20.99
CA LEU A 154 3.21 -2.24 -21.70
C LEU A 154 4.53 -3.01 -21.66
N SER A 155 5.48 -2.60 -22.45
CA SER A 155 6.85 -3.13 -22.50
C SER A 155 7.82 -2.00 -22.82
N TYR A 156 9.11 -2.26 -22.75
CA TYR A 156 10.11 -1.28 -23.17
C TYR A 156 9.99 -0.90 -24.66
N ASP A 157 9.58 -1.87 -25.49
CA ASP A 157 9.39 -1.64 -26.91
C ASP A 157 8.03 -0.99 -27.24
N ASN A 158 7.05 -1.09 -26.34
CA ASN A 158 5.73 -0.46 -26.44
C ASN A 158 5.55 0.54 -25.29
N ASN A 159 6.15 1.71 -25.44
CA ASN A 159 6.24 2.77 -24.45
C ASN A 159 5.10 3.81 -24.56
N LEU A 160 3.87 3.34 -24.69
CA LEU A 160 2.71 4.21 -24.65
C LEU A 160 2.59 4.90 -23.29
N THR A 161 2.21 6.16 -23.30
CA THR A 161 1.86 6.90 -22.10
C THR A 161 0.37 6.73 -21.80
N VAL A 162 0.05 6.66 -20.52
CA VAL A 162 -1.34 6.67 -20.05
C VAL A 162 -1.74 8.13 -19.79
N ASP A 163 -2.88 8.55 -20.30
CA ASP A 163 -3.44 9.87 -20.02
C ASP A 163 -3.82 9.98 -18.54
N LEU A 164 -4.00 11.23 -18.06
CA LEU A 164 -4.44 11.48 -16.70
C LEU A 164 -5.79 10.80 -16.42
N LEU A 165 -5.82 9.95 -15.41
CA LEU A 165 -6.98 9.15 -15.04
C LEU A 165 -7.91 9.91 -14.11
N PRO A 166 -9.25 9.69 -14.20
CA PRO A 166 -10.19 10.22 -13.22
C PRO A 166 -9.90 9.66 -11.81
N GLU A 167 -9.87 10.55 -10.81
CA GLU A 167 -9.65 10.15 -9.40
C GLU A 167 -10.97 10.02 -8.59
N ASP A 168 -12.08 9.87 -9.28
CA ASP A 168 -13.36 9.52 -8.67
C ASP A 168 -13.47 7.99 -8.52
N SER A 169 -13.30 7.50 -7.30
CA SER A 169 -13.40 6.07 -6.99
C SER A 169 -14.82 5.50 -7.19
N GLY A 170 -15.82 6.36 -7.32
CA GLY A 170 -17.23 5.99 -7.34
C GLY A 170 -17.78 5.60 -5.97
N ILE A 171 -16.94 5.58 -4.94
CA ILE A 171 -17.41 5.39 -3.57
C ILE A 171 -18.02 6.73 -3.13
N GLU A 172 -19.33 6.73 -2.90
CA GLU A 172 -19.97 7.89 -2.33
C GLU A 172 -19.35 8.14 -0.96
N ASN A 173 -18.55 9.20 -0.86
CA ASN A 173 -18.15 9.74 0.42
C ASN A 173 -19.41 10.36 1.09
N SER A 174 -20.32 9.49 1.52
CA SER A 174 -21.29 9.87 2.53
C SER A 174 -20.44 10.18 3.76
N GLY A 175 -20.16 11.43 3.99
CA GLY A 175 -19.17 11.98 4.93
C GLY A 175 -19.30 11.56 6.41
N LEU A 176 -19.87 10.43 6.63
CA LEU A 176 -19.94 9.61 7.83
C LEU A 176 -20.14 8.19 7.31
N ALA A 177 -19.28 7.26 7.65
CA ALA A 177 -19.57 5.85 7.49
C ALA A 177 -21.01 5.63 7.94
N SER A 178 -21.89 5.20 7.03
CA SER A 178 -23.34 5.13 7.26
C SER A 178 -23.74 4.21 8.43
N THR A 179 -22.77 3.50 8.99
CA THR A 179 -22.92 2.55 10.09
C THR A 179 -22.08 2.87 11.32
N GLY A 180 -21.24 3.94 11.31
CA GLY A 180 -20.39 4.27 12.45
C GLY A 180 -19.37 3.17 12.78
N GLN A 181 -18.94 2.38 11.79
CA GLN A 181 -17.92 1.37 12.01
C GLN A 181 -16.56 2.04 12.15
N PHE A 182 -16.03 2.07 13.35
CA PHE A 182 -14.75 2.69 13.68
C PHE A 182 -13.59 1.69 13.71
N TYR A 183 -13.91 0.41 13.80
CA TYR A 183 -12.97 -0.68 13.93
C TYR A 183 -13.47 -1.91 13.17
N SER A 184 -12.60 -2.53 12.40
CA SER A 184 -12.89 -3.75 11.65
C SER A 184 -11.61 -4.53 11.39
N LYS A 185 -11.70 -5.85 11.40
CA LYS A 185 -10.59 -6.76 11.03
C LYS A 185 -9.27 -6.42 11.73
N GLY A 186 -9.33 -6.09 13.02
CA GLY A 186 -8.13 -5.83 13.81
C GLY A 186 -7.53 -4.43 13.65
N ALA A 187 -8.18 -3.50 12.94
CA ALA A 187 -7.66 -2.15 12.69
C ALA A 187 -8.74 -1.06 12.79
N ALA A 188 -8.33 0.18 13.01
CA ALA A 188 -9.22 1.32 12.84
C ALA A 188 -9.59 1.48 11.37
N VAL A 189 -10.86 1.76 11.10
CA VAL A 189 -11.35 2.04 9.73
C VAL A 189 -11.05 3.51 9.39
N PRO A 190 -10.32 3.80 8.31
CA PRO A 190 -10.07 5.17 7.90
C PRO A 190 -11.38 5.98 7.73
N PRO A 191 -11.39 7.27 8.06
CA PRO A 191 -10.26 8.12 8.48
C PRO A 191 -9.92 8.04 9.97
N TRP A 192 -10.50 7.09 10.70
CA TRP A 192 -10.38 6.98 12.15
C TRP A 192 -9.02 6.45 12.56
N LYS A 193 -8.51 6.98 13.67
CA LYS A 193 -7.27 6.51 14.32
C LYS A 193 -7.58 6.21 15.76
N LEU A 194 -6.97 5.16 16.30
CA LEU A 194 -7.09 4.81 17.71
C LEU A 194 -5.95 5.48 18.49
N TRP A 195 -6.32 6.15 19.55
CA TRP A 195 -5.37 6.78 20.45
C TRP A 195 -5.59 6.27 21.87
N LEU A 196 -4.50 6.14 22.59
CA LEU A 196 -4.49 5.84 24.01
C LEU A 196 -4.04 7.09 24.75
N ILE A 197 -4.93 7.63 25.58
CA ILE A 197 -4.69 8.86 26.33
C ILE A 197 -4.72 8.52 27.83
N SER A 198 -3.64 8.81 28.54
CA SER A 198 -3.53 8.61 29.98
C SER A 198 -2.83 9.82 30.61
N GLY A 199 -3.59 10.71 31.26
CA GLY A 199 -3.10 11.99 31.72
C GLY A 199 -2.56 12.83 30.56
N ASP A 200 -1.29 13.25 30.65
CA ASP A 200 -0.60 14.01 29.61
C ASP A 200 0.08 13.13 28.55
N LEU A 201 -0.07 11.80 28.65
CA LEU A 201 0.49 10.86 27.70
C LEU A 201 -0.52 10.51 26.61
N GLU A 202 -0.14 10.78 25.37
CA GLU A 202 -0.88 10.39 24.18
C GLU A 202 -0.04 9.43 23.33
N LYS A 203 -0.64 8.31 22.93
CA LYS A 203 0.00 7.34 22.03
C LYS A 203 -0.98 6.87 21.00
N GLN A 204 -0.63 7.05 19.74
CA GLN A 204 -1.38 6.39 18.65
C GLN A 204 -1.15 4.87 18.70
N ILE A 205 -2.23 4.10 18.59
CA ILE A 205 -2.18 2.65 18.56
C ILE A 205 -1.96 2.22 17.11
N ALA A 206 -0.74 1.80 16.79
CA ALA A 206 -0.37 1.25 15.50
C ALA A 206 -0.35 -0.29 15.48
N SER A 207 -0.25 -0.92 16.66
CA SER A 207 -0.16 -2.38 16.77
C SER A 207 -0.76 -2.89 18.09
N PHE A 208 -1.13 -4.16 18.12
CA PHE A 208 -1.68 -4.84 19.29
C PHE A 208 -0.82 -6.08 19.66
N PRO A 209 -0.73 -6.42 20.96
CA PRO A 209 -1.27 -5.70 22.12
C PRO A 209 -0.52 -4.40 22.37
N THR A 210 -1.20 -3.42 22.98
CA THR A 210 -0.56 -2.18 23.44
C THR A 210 -0.97 -1.88 24.87
N SER A 211 -0.09 -1.19 25.61
CA SER A 211 -0.36 -0.80 26.99
C SER A 211 0.15 0.60 27.28
N VAL A 212 -0.61 1.34 28.12
CA VAL A 212 -0.23 2.63 28.68
C VAL A 212 -0.87 2.76 30.06
N GLY A 213 -0.08 3.09 31.08
CA GLY A 213 -0.55 3.08 32.46
C GLY A 213 -1.05 1.69 32.87
N GLY A 214 -2.16 1.58 33.53
CA GLY A 214 -2.79 0.33 33.91
C GLY A 214 -3.73 -0.27 32.84
N LEU A 215 -3.73 0.26 31.63
CA LEU A 215 -4.59 -0.15 30.53
C LEU A 215 -3.86 -1.06 29.54
N ILE A 216 -4.44 -2.19 29.21
CA ILE A 216 -3.95 -3.10 28.18
C ILE A 216 -5.06 -3.29 27.14
N ILE A 217 -4.73 -3.03 25.88
CA ILE A 217 -5.63 -3.25 24.76
C ILE A 217 -5.08 -4.35 23.88
N SER A 218 -5.91 -5.33 23.56
CA SER A 218 -5.58 -6.44 22.67
C SER A 218 -6.72 -6.69 21.70
N LYS A 219 -6.42 -7.30 20.58
CA LYS A 219 -7.44 -7.82 19.66
C LYS A 219 -8.14 -9.03 20.28
N THR A 220 -9.38 -9.24 19.93
CA THR A 220 -10.16 -10.40 20.33
C THR A 220 -11.27 -10.67 19.33
N ASP A 221 -11.75 -11.88 19.29
CA ASP A 221 -12.91 -12.27 18.50
C ASP A 221 -14.20 -11.98 19.27
N HIS A 222 -15.18 -11.41 18.59
CA HIS A 222 -16.55 -11.30 19.04
C HIS A 222 -17.47 -12.19 18.19
N LEU A 223 -17.47 -11.99 16.88
CA LEU A 223 -18.21 -12.81 15.91
C LEU A 223 -17.27 -13.50 14.92
N ALA A 224 -16.17 -12.87 14.59
CA ALA A 224 -15.17 -13.37 13.65
C ALA A 224 -13.81 -12.76 13.95
N GLN A 225 -12.77 -13.30 13.34
CA GLN A 225 -11.35 -13.00 13.49
C GLN A 225 -11.01 -11.53 13.83
N GLU A 226 -10.65 -11.31 15.10
CA GLU A 226 -10.16 -10.02 15.61
C GLU A 226 -11.08 -8.82 15.32
N ASP A 227 -12.41 -9.06 15.26
CA ASP A 227 -13.42 -8.04 14.99
C ASP A 227 -13.72 -7.10 16.18
N ALA A 228 -13.08 -7.34 17.31
CA ALA A 228 -13.27 -6.56 18.54
C ALA A 228 -11.96 -6.25 19.28
N LEU A 229 -12.02 -5.27 20.17
CA LEU A 229 -10.95 -4.92 21.07
C LEU A 229 -11.30 -5.35 22.51
N ARG A 230 -10.39 -6.06 23.13
CA ARG A 230 -10.45 -6.36 24.57
C ARG A 230 -9.65 -5.32 25.33
N ILE A 231 -10.32 -4.63 26.25
CA ILE A 231 -9.72 -3.62 27.11
C ILE A 231 -9.67 -4.18 28.54
N ASN A 232 -8.47 -4.32 29.06
CA ASN A 232 -8.23 -4.71 30.47
C ASN A 232 -7.63 -3.52 31.21
N TRP A 233 -8.11 -3.23 32.40
CA TRP A 233 -7.59 -2.16 33.23
C TRP A 233 -7.44 -2.59 34.68
N THR A 234 -6.47 -1.99 35.35
CA THR A 234 -6.29 -2.12 36.80
C THR A 234 -6.76 -0.84 37.48
N LYS A 235 -7.52 -0.98 38.56
CA LYS A 235 -8.05 0.16 39.32
C LYS A 235 -6.88 0.92 39.98
N GLY A 236 -6.69 2.19 39.63
CA GLY A 236 -5.63 2.98 40.28
C GLY A 236 -5.43 4.39 39.74
N ASP A 237 -5.66 4.67 38.48
CA ASP A 237 -5.43 6.00 37.89
C ASP A 237 -6.64 6.50 37.11
N GLU A 238 -6.84 7.84 37.11
CA GLU A 238 -7.87 8.50 36.30
C GLU A 238 -7.52 8.37 34.83
N THR A 239 -8.01 7.32 34.20
CA THR A 239 -7.83 7.10 32.76
C THR A 239 -9.14 7.46 32.06
N ARG A 240 -9.09 8.42 31.13
CA ARG A 240 -10.21 8.77 30.26
C ARG A 240 -10.03 8.08 28.92
N TYR A 241 -11.12 7.53 28.40
CA TYR A 241 -11.18 6.90 27.09
C TYR A 241 -11.90 7.83 26.11
N GLN A 242 -11.24 8.15 25.01
CA GLN A 242 -11.84 8.84 23.87
C GLN A 242 -11.63 8.03 22.61
#